data_4b6c44c7b1a9c58c44c36d9288dbfc79
#
_entry.id   4b6c44c7b1a9c58c44c36d9288dbfc79
#
_cell.length_a   1.000
_cell.length_b   1.000
_cell.length_c   1.000
_cell.angle_alpha   90.00
_cell.angle_beta   90.00
_cell.angle_gamma   90.00
#
_symmetry.space_group_name_H-M   'P 1'
#
loop_
_entity.id
_entity.type
_entity.pdbx_description
1 polymer ?
#
loop_
_entity_poly.entity_id
_entity_poly.type
_entity_poly.pdbx_seq_one_letter_code
_entity_poly.pdbx_strand_id
1 'polypeptide(L)' 'MMDFGDAIRALKAGKHVARSGWNGMGMWLDLQRPDENSKMTLPYVYLNYPADAANTPGARVPWLASQTDMLAEDWEIFQ' A
#
# COMPACT_ATOMS: atom_id res chain seq x y z
N MET A 1 10.16 2.72 14.82
CA MET A 1 10.35 2.01 13.55
C MET A 1 9.20 1.03 13.36
N MET A 2 8.56 1.06 12.20
CA MET A 2 7.39 0.22 11.96
C MET A 2 7.78 -1.03 11.18
N ASP A 3 7.33 -2.18 11.64
CA ASP A 3 7.48 -3.44 10.91
C ASP A 3 6.21 -3.69 10.05
N PHE A 4 6.17 -4.83 9.37
CA PHE A 4 5.04 -5.16 8.51
C PHE A 4 3.74 -5.30 9.29
N GLY A 5 3.80 -5.85 10.51
CA GLY A 5 2.62 -5.94 11.37
C GLY A 5 2.05 -4.56 11.70
N ASP A 6 2.93 -3.60 11.99
CA ASP A 6 2.51 -2.22 12.22
C ASP A 6 1.86 -1.63 10.97
N ALA A 7 2.43 -1.91 9.78
CA ALA A 7 1.87 -1.42 8.53
C ALA A 7 0.47 -1.98 8.28
N ILE A 8 0.27 -3.27 8.53
CA ILE A 8 -1.05 -3.89 8.35
C ILE A 8 -2.06 -3.29 9.33
N ARG A 9 -1.67 -3.08 10.58
CA ARG A 9 -2.56 -2.44 11.56
C ARG A 9 -2.93 -1.02 11.14
N ALA A 10 -1.97 -0.28 10.59
CA ALA A 10 -2.22 1.08 10.10
C ALA A 10 -3.20 1.06 8.92
N LEU A 11 -3.02 0.12 7.98
CA LEU A 11 -3.95 -0.03 6.86
C LEU A 11 -5.36 -0.33 7.35
N LYS A 12 -5.51 -1.20 8.33
CA LYS A 12 -6.82 -1.53 8.89
C LYS A 12 -7.45 -0.34 9.61
N ALA A 13 -6.63 0.58 10.09
CA ALA A 13 -7.11 1.82 10.72
C ALA A 13 -7.44 2.91 9.69
N GLY A 14 -7.29 2.63 8.40
CA GLY A 14 -7.61 3.58 7.34
C GLY A 14 -6.48 4.49 6.94
N LYS A 15 -5.26 4.17 7.34
CA LYS A 15 -4.09 4.99 7.00
C LYS A 15 -3.38 4.43 5.77
N HIS A 16 -2.59 5.28 5.11
CA HIS A 16 -1.73 4.90 4.00
C HIS A 16 -0.35 4.55 4.53
N VAL A 17 0.28 3.56 3.96
CA VAL A 17 1.64 3.17 4.37
C VAL A 17 2.55 3.00 3.17
N ALA A 18 3.83 3.14 3.40
CA ALA A 18 4.86 2.95 2.39
C ALA A 18 6.15 2.53 3.08
N ARG A 19 7.11 2.04 2.29
CA ARG A 19 8.46 1.77 2.78
C ARG A 19 9.39 2.87 2.32
N SER A 20 10.22 3.36 3.21
CA SER A 20 11.23 4.37 2.84
C SER A 20 12.27 3.78 1.87
N GLY A 21 12.48 2.47 1.89
CA GLY A 21 13.44 1.80 1.03
C GLY A 21 12.93 1.42 -0.36
N TRP A 22 11.69 1.76 -0.71
CA TRP A 22 11.20 1.45 -2.05
C TRP A 22 11.90 2.30 -3.10
N ASN A 23 12.14 1.70 -4.27
CA ASN A 23 12.80 2.39 -5.38
C ASN A 23 11.90 3.46 -6.01
N GLY A 24 10.60 3.24 -6.03
CA GLY A 24 9.66 4.20 -6.58
C GLY A 24 9.24 5.22 -5.55
N MET A 25 9.47 6.48 -5.83
CA MET A 25 9.09 7.56 -4.91
C MET A 25 7.62 7.91 -5.09
N GLY A 26 6.96 8.18 -3.96
CA GLY A 26 5.58 8.63 -3.98
C GLY A 26 4.55 7.51 -4.12
N MET A 27 4.96 6.25 -4.05
CA MET A 27 4.02 5.13 -4.02
C MET A 27 3.57 4.85 -2.59
N TRP A 28 2.34 4.40 -2.46
CA TRP A 28 1.81 4.02 -1.14
C TRP A 28 0.77 2.94 -1.27
N LEU A 29 0.48 2.28 -0.15
CA LEU A 29 -0.52 1.23 -0.07
C LEU A 29 -1.77 1.72 0.64
N ASP A 30 -2.90 1.21 0.19
CA ASP A 30 -4.21 1.39 0.82
C ASP A 30 -4.90 0.05 0.96
N LEU A 31 -5.85 0.00 1.87
CA LEU A 31 -6.72 -1.16 2.02
C LEU A 31 -8.05 -0.86 1.33
N GLN A 32 -8.40 -1.68 0.34
CA GLN A 32 -9.70 -1.61 -0.30
C GLN A 32 -10.71 -2.36 0.56
N ARG A 33 -11.78 -1.67 0.97
CA ARG A 33 -12.90 -2.30 1.66
C ARG A 33 -14.05 -2.39 0.68
N PRO A 34 -14.51 -3.61 0.36
CA PRO A 34 -15.58 -3.75 -0.61
C PRO A 34 -16.90 -3.15 -0.11
N ASP A 35 -17.68 -2.65 -1.05
CA ASP A 35 -19.03 -2.20 -0.80
C ASP A 35 -19.96 -2.85 -1.84
N GLU A 36 -21.20 -2.40 -1.90
CA GLU A 36 -22.19 -3.01 -2.80
C GLU A 36 -21.87 -2.80 -4.28
N ASN A 37 -21.00 -1.86 -4.62
CA ASN A 37 -20.58 -1.60 -5.99
C ASN A 37 -19.27 -2.27 -6.35
N SER A 38 -18.61 -2.93 -5.42
CA SER A 38 -17.33 -3.57 -5.65
C SER A 38 -17.51 -4.96 -6.25
N LYS A 39 -16.64 -5.35 -7.17
CA LYS A 39 -16.62 -6.71 -7.66
C LYS A 39 -16.01 -7.67 -6.65
N MET A 40 -14.98 -7.23 -5.93
CA MET A 40 -14.33 -8.04 -4.91
C MET A 40 -15.17 -8.03 -3.64
N THR A 41 -15.25 -9.18 -2.97
CA THR A 41 -16.10 -9.33 -1.80
C THR A 41 -15.33 -9.32 -0.49
N LEU A 42 -14.01 -9.41 -0.55
CA LEU A 42 -13.15 -9.37 0.64
C LEU A 42 -12.16 -8.21 0.50
N PRO A 43 -11.71 -7.64 1.62
CA PRO A 43 -10.72 -6.57 1.57
C PRO A 43 -9.40 -7.05 0.95
N TYR A 44 -8.68 -6.13 0.31
CA TYR A 44 -7.36 -6.42 -0.22
C TYR A 44 -6.52 -5.14 -0.24
N VAL A 45 -5.21 -5.33 -0.25
CA VAL A 45 -4.26 -4.22 -0.29
C VAL A 45 -3.95 -3.90 -1.74
N TYR A 46 -3.90 -2.61 -2.06
CA TYR A 46 -3.52 -2.19 -3.40
C TYR A 46 -2.46 -1.10 -3.34
N LEU A 47 -1.69 -1.01 -4.43
CA LEU A 47 -0.60 -0.05 -4.57
C LEU A 47 -1.08 1.13 -5.41
N ASN A 48 -0.75 2.33 -4.95
CA ASN A 48 -1.02 3.57 -5.67
C ASN A 48 0.27 4.11 -6.25
N TYR A 49 0.27 4.39 -7.55
CA TYR A 49 1.34 5.12 -8.19
C TYR A 49 1.08 6.62 -8.09
N PRO A 50 2.13 7.45 -8.00
CA PRO A 50 1.94 8.89 -7.94
C PRO A 50 1.37 9.44 -9.25
N ALA A 51 0.81 10.64 -9.18
CA ALA A 51 0.21 11.28 -10.35
C ALA A 51 1.24 11.59 -11.44
N ASP A 52 2.53 11.69 -11.07
CA ASP A 52 3.62 11.98 -12.01
C ASP A 52 4.42 10.76 -12.41
N ALA A 53 3.88 9.55 -12.19
CA ALA A 53 4.54 8.33 -12.65
C ALA A 53 4.70 8.34 -14.17
N ALA A 54 5.88 7.89 -14.64
CA ALA A 54 6.26 8.06 -16.04
C ALA A 54 5.33 7.32 -17.01
N ASN A 55 4.95 6.08 -16.68
CA ASN A 55 4.19 5.23 -17.60
C ASN A 55 2.76 4.97 -17.16
N THR A 56 2.49 5.09 -15.86
CA THR A 56 1.19 4.73 -15.30
C THR A 56 0.79 5.77 -14.25
N PRO A 57 0.62 7.05 -14.65
CA PRO A 57 0.31 8.09 -13.67
C PRO A 57 -1.01 7.81 -12.96
N GLY A 58 -0.97 7.84 -11.64
CA GLY A 58 -2.16 7.64 -10.81
C GLY A 58 -2.75 6.24 -10.86
N ALA A 59 -2.02 5.26 -11.38
CA ALA A 59 -2.55 3.90 -11.50
C ALA A 59 -2.68 3.23 -10.13
N ARG A 60 -3.60 2.29 -10.05
CA ARG A 60 -3.81 1.45 -8.86
C ARG A 60 -3.81 0.00 -9.29
N VAL A 61 -3.04 -0.82 -8.58
CA VAL A 61 -2.95 -2.25 -8.88
C VAL A 61 -3.01 -3.05 -7.58
N PRO A 62 -3.55 -4.27 -7.62
CA PRO A 62 -3.45 -5.13 -6.45
C PRO A 62 -1.99 -5.35 -6.07
N TRP A 63 -1.73 -5.43 -4.77
CA TRP A 63 -0.37 -5.54 -4.29
C TRP A 63 -0.12 -6.90 -3.66
N LEU A 64 1.05 -7.46 -3.94
CA LEU A 64 1.52 -8.69 -3.34
C LEU A 64 2.82 -8.40 -2.61
N ALA A 65 2.85 -8.73 -1.31
CA ALA A 65 4.04 -8.48 -0.51
C ALA A 65 5.16 -9.44 -0.89
N SER A 66 6.34 -8.91 -1.13
CA SER A 66 7.54 -9.72 -1.29
C SER A 66 8.05 -10.14 0.09
N GLN A 67 9.00 -11.08 0.09
CA GLN A 67 9.65 -11.46 1.35
C GLN A 67 10.35 -10.26 1.98
N THR A 68 11.03 -9.45 1.17
CA THR A 68 11.69 -8.26 1.69
C THR A 68 10.71 -7.26 2.27
N ASP A 69 9.51 -7.14 1.69
CA ASP A 69 8.48 -6.25 2.25
C ASP A 69 7.98 -6.76 3.59
N MET A 70 7.73 -8.07 3.69
CA MET A 70 7.21 -8.65 4.93
C MET A 70 8.20 -8.58 6.09
N LEU A 71 9.48 -8.61 5.79
CA LEU A 71 10.52 -8.61 6.82
C LEU A 71 11.15 -7.23 7.04
N ALA A 72 10.69 -6.21 6.33
CA ALA A 72 11.23 -4.87 6.43
C ALA A 72 10.83 -4.20 7.73
N GLU A 73 11.67 -3.29 8.19
CA GLU A 73 11.42 -2.48 9.38
C GLU A 73 11.45 -0.99 9.07
N ASP A 74 11.30 -0.65 7.79
CA ASP A 74 11.30 0.73 7.32
C ASP A 74 9.92 1.20 6.84
N TRP A 75 8.88 0.54 7.31
CA TRP A 75 7.51 0.96 7.02
C TRP A 75 7.20 2.27 7.71
N GLU A 76 6.37 3.09 7.10
CA GLU A 76 6.01 4.39 7.64
C GLU A 76 4.61 4.78 7.19
N ILE A 77 4.00 5.68 7.93
CA ILE A 77 2.72 6.26 7.53
C ILE A 77 3.02 7.21 6.37
N PHE A 78 2.28 7.05 5.28
CA PHE A 78 2.42 7.90 4.10
C PHE A 78 1.38 9.01 4.16
N GLN A 79 1.83 10.21 3.97
CA GLN A 79 0.95 11.38 4.05
C GLN A 79 0.45 11.80 2.68
#